data_f0dbc63ebf0b096a59e8e139636d9464
#
_entry.id   f0dbc63ebf0b096a59e8e139636d9464
#
_cell.length_a   1.000
_cell.length_b   1.000
_cell.length_c   1.000
_cell.angle_alpha   90.00
_cell.angle_beta   90.00
_cell.angle_gamma   90.00
#
_symmetry.space_group_name_H-M   'P 1'
#
loop_
_entity.id
_entity.type
_entity.pdbx_description
1 polymer ?
#
loop_
_entity_poly.entity_id
_entity_poly.type
_entity_poly.pdbx_seq_one_letter_code
_entity_poly.pdbx_strand_id
1 'polypeptide(L)'
;MGKNTGLVYTNEKCIVCNKCISVCPVPSANYAVKLADGSSRIEVEGDACISCGACFDACKHEARSYRDDTEQFFQDLKKGVKISLLIAPAFMANYPTEYQNYLGILKAAGVHRIISVSFGADITTWAYLNYISNHKFLGGISQPCPAVVNYIERNIPELLPKLMPVHSPLMCGAMYVKKYM
;
A
#
# COMPACT_ATOMS: atom_id res chain seq x y z
N MET A 1 18.07 7.04 -17.96
CA MET A 1 17.22 7.05 -16.77
C MET A 1 16.41 5.75 -16.80
N GLY A 2 16.62 4.84 -15.82
CA GLY A 2 15.82 3.60 -15.74
C GLY A 2 14.34 3.95 -15.55
N LYS A 3 13.47 3.26 -16.30
CA LYS A 3 12.02 3.42 -16.10
C LYS A 3 11.68 3.10 -14.65
N ASN A 4 10.86 3.94 -14.03
CA ASN A 4 10.33 3.67 -12.70
C ASN A 4 9.43 2.42 -12.77
N THR A 5 9.90 1.32 -12.21
CA THR A 5 9.20 0.02 -12.32
C THR A 5 8.02 -0.09 -11.33
N GLY A 6 7.77 0.94 -10.50
CA GLY A 6 6.65 0.95 -9.55
C GLY A 6 6.67 -0.17 -8.52
N LEU A 7 5.58 -0.26 -7.74
CA LEU A 7 5.38 -1.33 -6.76
C LEU A 7 4.95 -2.65 -7.42
N VAL A 8 4.03 -2.57 -8.38
CA VAL A 8 3.51 -3.75 -9.11
C VAL A 8 4.33 -3.96 -10.38
N TYR A 9 4.71 -5.20 -10.66
CA TYR A 9 5.45 -5.57 -11.85
C TYR A 9 4.94 -6.89 -12.46
N THR A 10 5.43 -7.23 -13.67
CA THR A 10 5.06 -8.47 -14.36
C THR A 10 6.23 -9.45 -14.35
N ASN A 11 5.93 -10.70 -14.04
CA ASN A 11 6.89 -11.80 -14.11
C ASN A 11 6.75 -12.59 -15.43
N GLU A 12 7.52 -13.67 -15.58
CA GLU A 12 7.62 -14.50 -16.79
C GLU A 12 6.36 -15.32 -17.12
N LYS A 13 5.42 -15.45 -16.18
CA LYS A 13 4.17 -16.21 -16.38
C LYS A 13 3.14 -15.47 -17.24
N CYS A 14 3.45 -14.26 -17.74
CA CYS A 14 2.53 -13.45 -18.50
C CYS A 14 2.26 -14.04 -19.90
N ILE A 15 1.00 -14.31 -20.21
CA ILE A 15 0.53 -14.82 -21.51
C ILE A 15 -0.19 -13.77 -22.36
N VAL A 16 -0.08 -12.51 -22.01
CA VAL A 16 -0.69 -11.37 -22.76
C VAL A 16 -2.23 -11.47 -22.90
N CYS A 17 -2.91 -12.01 -21.89
CA CYS A 17 -4.38 -12.13 -21.92
C CYS A 17 -5.13 -10.78 -21.76
N ASN A 18 -4.43 -9.70 -21.51
CA ASN A 18 -4.93 -8.32 -21.38
C ASN A 18 -5.92 -8.07 -20.22
N LYS A 19 -6.18 -9.05 -19.35
CA LYS A 19 -7.11 -8.88 -18.24
C LYS A 19 -6.70 -7.74 -17.31
N CYS A 20 -5.41 -7.60 -17.05
CA CYS A 20 -4.86 -6.52 -16.23
C CYS A 20 -5.08 -5.12 -16.84
N ILE A 21 -5.12 -5.00 -18.15
CA ILE A 21 -5.45 -3.73 -18.85
C ILE A 21 -6.93 -3.41 -18.64
N SER A 22 -7.82 -4.40 -18.83
CA SER A 22 -9.27 -4.19 -18.76
C SER A 22 -9.80 -3.79 -17.38
N VAL A 23 -9.08 -4.14 -16.29
CA VAL A 23 -9.49 -3.79 -14.90
C VAL A 23 -8.75 -2.57 -14.36
N CYS A 24 -7.78 -2.03 -15.10
CA CYS A 24 -6.98 -0.91 -14.61
C CYS A 24 -7.78 0.40 -14.69
N PRO A 25 -7.92 1.13 -13.57
CA PRO A 25 -8.58 2.44 -13.59
C PRO A 25 -7.76 3.53 -14.30
N VAL A 26 -6.47 3.24 -14.57
CA VAL A 26 -5.56 4.15 -15.30
C VAL A 26 -5.09 3.43 -16.58
N PRO A 27 -5.72 3.67 -17.74
CA PRO A 27 -5.44 2.91 -18.96
C PRO A 27 -3.98 2.96 -19.41
N SER A 28 -3.29 4.07 -19.19
CA SER A 28 -1.86 4.25 -19.54
C SER A 28 -0.89 3.48 -18.62
N ALA A 29 -1.34 2.97 -17.50
CA ALA A 29 -0.47 2.28 -16.54
C ALA A 29 -0.10 0.84 -16.94
N ASN A 30 -0.78 0.25 -17.93
CA ASN A 30 -0.46 -1.08 -18.44
C ASN A 30 -0.32 -1.04 -19.96
N TYR A 31 0.80 -1.57 -20.46
CA TYR A 31 1.08 -1.55 -21.90
C TYR A 31 1.80 -2.84 -22.35
N ALA A 32 1.63 -3.19 -23.62
CA ALA A 32 2.29 -4.34 -24.22
C ALA A 32 3.72 -3.98 -24.65
N VAL A 33 4.67 -4.88 -24.35
CA VAL A 33 6.06 -4.79 -24.82
C VAL A 33 6.46 -6.04 -25.56
N LYS A 34 7.29 -5.90 -26.59
CA LYS A 34 8.03 -7.00 -27.20
C LYS A 34 9.36 -7.18 -26.50
N LEU A 35 9.69 -8.40 -26.15
CA LEU A 35 10.97 -8.78 -25.54
C LEU A 35 11.99 -9.12 -26.61
N ALA A 36 13.27 -9.19 -26.22
CA ALA A 36 14.38 -9.50 -27.13
C ALA A 36 14.29 -10.90 -27.75
N ASP A 37 13.62 -11.84 -27.09
CA ASP A 37 13.35 -13.20 -27.56
C ASP A 37 12.17 -13.31 -28.54
N GLY A 38 11.53 -12.19 -28.89
CA GLY A 38 10.36 -12.10 -29.78
C GLY A 38 9.02 -12.34 -29.06
N SER A 39 9.01 -12.75 -27.82
CA SER A 39 7.79 -12.87 -26.99
C SER A 39 7.22 -11.48 -26.64
N SER A 40 6.02 -11.48 -26.06
CA SER A 40 5.40 -10.24 -25.57
C SER A 40 4.91 -10.41 -24.14
N ARG A 41 4.86 -9.32 -23.39
CA ARG A 41 4.20 -9.28 -22.09
C ARG A 41 3.57 -7.92 -21.81
N ILE A 42 2.71 -7.84 -20.81
CA ILE A 42 2.11 -6.58 -20.36
C ILE A 42 2.96 -6.04 -19.23
N GLU A 43 3.56 -4.88 -19.42
CA GLU A 43 4.35 -4.18 -18.40
C GLU A 43 3.51 -3.15 -17.66
N VAL A 44 4.05 -2.68 -16.52
CA VAL A 44 3.47 -1.60 -15.70
C VAL A 44 4.35 -0.37 -15.81
N GLU A 45 3.73 0.76 -16.16
CA GLU A 45 4.36 2.07 -16.09
C GLU A 45 4.24 2.60 -14.66
N GLY A 46 5.37 2.61 -13.93
CA GLY A 46 5.38 2.96 -12.51
C GLY A 46 4.91 4.39 -12.21
N ASP A 47 5.20 5.32 -13.13
CA ASP A 47 4.81 6.73 -12.94
C ASP A 47 3.29 6.94 -13.16
N ALA A 48 2.65 6.10 -13.96
CA ALA A 48 1.20 6.13 -14.18
C ALA A 48 0.45 5.24 -13.15
N CYS A 49 1.09 4.20 -12.63
CA CYS A 49 0.47 3.21 -11.75
C CYS A 49 0.15 3.81 -10.38
N ILE A 50 -1.12 3.74 -9.96
CA ILE A 50 -1.58 4.17 -8.64
C ILE A 50 -1.44 3.11 -7.54
N SER A 51 -0.88 1.95 -7.85
CA SER A 51 -0.63 0.83 -6.93
C SER A 51 -1.89 0.29 -6.22
N CYS A 52 -3.04 0.30 -6.91
CA CYS A 52 -4.33 -0.14 -6.33
C CYS A 52 -4.49 -1.65 -6.19
N GLY A 53 -3.65 -2.48 -6.85
CA GLY A 53 -3.70 -3.95 -6.79
C GLY A 53 -4.71 -4.62 -7.74
N ALA A 54 -5.64 -3.90 -8.40
CA ALA A 54 -6.70 -4.50 -9.22
C ALA A 54 -6.17 -5.46 -10.30
N CYS A 55 -5.05 -5.15 -10.93
CA CYS A 55 -4.43 -6.01 -11.94
C CYS A 55 -3.78 -7.26 -11.33
N PHE A 56 -3.35 -7.20 -10.07
CA PHE A 56 -2.83 -8.34 -9.33
C PHE A 56 -3.96 -9.33 -9.03
N ASP A 57 -5.06 -8.85 -8.44
CA ASP A 57 -6.23 -9.69 -8.09
C ASP A 57 -6.90 -10.32 -9.31
N ALA A 58 -6.90 -9.61 -10.45
CA ALA A 58 -7.50 -10.10 -11.69
C ALA A 58 -6.64 -11.12 -12.44
N CYS A 59 -5.36 -11.29 -12.08
CA CYS A 59 -4.41 -12.13 -12.83
C CYS A 59 -4.52 -13.60 -12.45
N LYS A 60 -5.28 -14.38 -13.20
CA LYS A 60 -5.40 -15.85 -13.00
C LYS A 60 -4.12 -16.64 -13.33
N HIS A 61 -3.14 -16.01 -13.94
CA HIS A 61 -1.86 -16.65 -14.33
C HIS A 61 -0.74 -16.38 -13.32
N GLU A 62 -1.05 -15.68 -12.21
CA GLU A 62 -0.05 -15.28 -11.20
C GLU A 62 1.14 -14.52 -11.83
N ALA A 63 0.89 -13.84 -12.94
CA ALA A 63 1.91 -13.09 -13.68
C ALA A 63 2.15 -11.69 -13.12
N ARG A 64 1.28 -11.22 -12.21
CA ARG A 64 1.48 -9.97 -11.48
C ARG A 64 2.09 -10.24 -10.13
N SER A 65 3.13 -9.50 -9.82
CA SER A 65 3.83 -9.54 -8.55
C SER A 65 3.99 -8.12 -8.01
N TYR A 66 4.32 -7.99 -6.75
CA TYR A 66 4.64 -6.71 -6.13
C TYR A 66 5.95 -6.81 -5.38
N ARG A 67 6.61 -5.67 -5.23
CA ARG A 67 7.80 -5.56 -4.39
C ARG A 67 7.37 -5.49 -2.95
N ASP A 68 7.94 -6.32 -2.12
CA ASP A 68 7.74 -6.30 -0.68
C ASP A 68 9.09 -6.30 0.05
N ASP A 69 9.08 -5.95 1.31
CA ASP A 69 10.26 -5.85 2.16
C ASP A 69 10.36 -7.02 3.15
N THR A 70 9.66 -8.12 2.91
CA THR A 70 9.60 -9.27 3.84
C THR A 70 10.99 -9.83 4.13
N GLU A 71 11.78 -10.05 3.09
CA GLU A 71 13.15 -10.58 3.25
C GLU A 71 14.03 -9.59 4.01
N GLN A 72 13.96 -8.29 3.67
CA GLN A 72 14.69 -7.25 4.37
C GLN A 72 14.29 -7.17 5.85
N PHE A 73 13.01 -7.28 6.14
CA PHE A 73 12.49 -7.31 7.52
C PHE A 73 13.16 -8.42 8.35
N PHE A 74 13.21 -9.65 7.84
CA PHE A 74 13.84 -10.76 8.56
C PHE A 74 15.36 -10.63 8.65
N GLN A 75 16.00 -10.09 7.63
CA GLN A 75 17.43 -9.80 7.68
C GLN A 75 17.76 -8.76 8.76
N ASP A 76 16.96 -7.72 8.88
CA ASP A 76 17.17 -6.67 9.88
C ASP A 76 16.90 -7.18 11.31
N LEU A 77 15.91 -8.04 11.50
CA LEU A 77 15.72 -8.74 12.79
C LEU A 77 16.95 -9.56 13.16
N LYS A 78 17.51 -10.34 12.21
CA LYS A 78 18.74 -11.13 12.44
C LYS A 78 19.96 -10.25 12.78
N LYS A 79 20.03 -9.03 12.28
CA LYS A 79 21.07 -8.04 12.65
C LYS A 79 20.82 -7.35 13.97
N GLY A 80 19.72 -7.66 14.67
CA GLY A 80 19.36 -7.08 15.96
C GLY A 80 18.73 -5.67 15.85
N VAL A 81 18.24 -5.28 14.67
CA VAL A 81 17.53 -4.01 14.52
C VAL A 81 16.23 -4.04 15.32
N LYS A 82 16.00 -3.02 16.13
CA LYS A 82 14.76 -2.88 16.92
C LYS A 82 13.60 -2.48 16.01
N ILE A 83 12.76 -3.45 15.67
CA ILE A 83 11.60 -3.24 14.81
C ILE A 83 10.32 -3.29 15.66
N SER A 84 9.48 -2.26 15.54
CA SER A 84 8.12 -2.24 16.06
C SER A 84 7.11 -2.46 14.93
N LEU A 85 6.20 -3.41 15.11
CA LEU A 85 5.14 -3.69 14.15
C LEU A 85 3.90 -2.88 14.49
N LEU A 86 3.29 -2.31 13.46
CA LEU A 86 1.98 -1.69 13.50
C LEU A 86 0.98 -2.60 12.78
N ILE A 87 -0.01 -3.12 13.52
CA ILE A 87 -0.95 -4.12 12.99
C ILE A 87 -2.35 -3.53 12.94
N ALA A 88 -2.96 -3.57 11.74
CA ALA A 88 -4.33 -3.14 11.56
C ALA A 88 -5.32 -4.18 12.12
N PRO A 89 -6.50 -3.77 12.63
CA PRO A 89 -7.56 -4.69 13.06
C PRO A 89 -7.98 -5.69 11.99
N ALA A 90 -7.89 -5.33 10.72
CA ALA A 90 -8.17 -6.21 9.59
C ALA A 90 -7.32 -7.50 9.61
N PHE A 91 -6.11 -7.46 10.15
CA PHE A 91 -5.29 -8.66 10.30
C PHE A 91 -5.97 -9.70 11.19
N MET A 92 -6.52 -9.27 12.33
CA MET A 92 -7.26 -10.17 13.24
C MET A 92 -8.59 -10.63 12.62
N ALA A 93 -9.25 -9.77 11.85
CA ALA A 93 -10.50 -10.13 11.15
C ALA A 93 -10.27 -11.17 10.04
N ASN A 94 -9.14 -11.06 9.31
CA ASN A 94 -8.80 -12.00 8.24
C ASN A 94 -8.25 -13.34 8.76
N TYR A 95 -7.65 -13.36 9.95
CA TYR A 95 -7.03 -14.54 10.56
C TYR A 95 -7.50 -14.74 12.00
N PRO A 96 -8.82 -14.93 12.23
CA PRO A 96 -9.42 -14.87 13.57
C PRO A 96 -8.93 -15.97 14.51
N THR A 97 -8.51 -17.11 13.98
CA THR A 97 -8.00 -18.27 14.76
C THR A 97 -6.48 -18.31 14.82
N GLU A 98 -5.77 -17.79 13.82
CA GLU A 98 -4.33 -17.93 13.66
C GLU A 98 -3.53 -16.68 14.08
N TYR A 99 -4.19 -15.52 14.21
CA TYR A 99 -3.46 -14.26 14.41
C TYR A 99 -2.54 -14.27 15.62
N GLN A 100 -2.93 -14.93 16.72
CA GLN A 100 -2.12 -15.03 17.93
C GLN A 100 -0.82 -15.83 17.67
N ASN A 101 -0.93 -16.91 16.90
CA ASN A 101 0.22 -17.73 16.53
C ASN A 101 1.20 -16.93 15.64
N TYR A 102 0.69 -16.19 14.66
CA TYR A 102 1.51 -15.31 13.82
C TYR A 102 2.24 -14.25 14.65
N LEU A 103 1.53 -13.59 15.57
CA LEU A 103 2.14 -12.59 16.45
C LEU A 103 3.19 -13.22 17.38
N GLY A 104 2.93 -14.43 17.88
CA GLY A 104 3.86 -15.20 18.68
C GLY A 104 5.15 -15.53 17.91
N ILE A 105 5.03 -15.99 16.67
CA ILE A 105 6.16 -16.27 15.78
C ILE A 105 7.00 -15.01 15.54
N LEU A 106 6.35 -13.89 15.21
CA LEU A 106 7.03 -12.62 14.97
C LEU A 106 7.74 -12.12 16.23
N LYS A 107 7.12 -12.30 17.40
CA LYS A 107 7.74 -11.96 18.68
C LYS A 107 8.95 -12.84 18.99
N ALA A 108 8.86 -14.13 18.73
CA ALA A 108 9.96 -15.08 18.87
C ALA A 108 11.10 -14.79 17.87
N ALA A 109 10.79 -14.28 16.67
CA ALA A 109 11.77 -13.85 15.68
C ALA A 109 12.52 -12.55 16.05
N GLY A 110 12.16 -11.90 17.16
CA GLY A 110 12.89 -10.73 17.67
C GLY A 110 12.18 -9.39 17.49
N VAL A 111 10.92 -9.37 17.08
CA VAL A 111 10.14 -8.13 17.01
C VAL A 111 10.08 -7.46 18.38
N HIS A 112 10.50 -6.21 18.44
CA HIS A 112 10.60 -5.47 19.69
C HIS A 112 9.23 -5.18 20.31
N ARG A 113 8.31 -4.62 19.53
CA ARG A 113 6.94 -4.28 19.95
C ARG A 113 5.93 -4.61 18.86
N ILE A 114 4.71 -4.92 19.29
CA ILE A 114 3.55 -5.11 18.43
C ILE A 114 2.46 -4.18 18.93
N ILE A 115 1.97 -3.28 18.07
CA ILE A 115 1.10 -2.18 18.44
C ILE A 115 -0.08 -2.15 17.47
N SER A 116 -1.29 -1.97 18.00
CA SER A 116 -2.49 -1.83 17.18
C SER A 116 -2.54 -0.47 16.49
N VAL A 117 -2.85 -0.45 15.19
CA VAL A 117 -3.10 0.78 14.41
C VAL A 117 -4.41 1.47 14.84
N SER A 118 -5.30 0.79 15.58
CA SER A 118 -6.53 1.40 16.09
C SER A 118 -6.26 2.68 16.86
N PHE A 119 -5.19 2.71 17.63
CA PHE A 119 -4.74 3.92 18.31
C PHE A 119 -4.42 5.08 17.35
N GLY A 120 -3.75 4.77 16.22
CA GLY A 120 -3.51 5.77 15.16
C GLY A 120 -4.81 6.23 14.49
N ALA A 121 -5.83 5.33 14.41
CA ALA A 121 -7.14 5.69 13.87
C ALA A 121 -7.89 6.68 14.78
N ASP A 122 -7.77 6.56 16.11
CA ASP A 122 -8.34 7.52 17.04
C ASP A 122 -7.71 8.91 16.85
N ILE A 123 -6.40 8.98 16.69
CA ILE A 123 -5.68 10.23 16.38
C ILE A 123 -6.17 10.84 15.05
N THR A 124 -6.29 10.00 14.01
CA THR A 124 -6.75 10.45 12.68
C THR A 124 -8.19 10.97 12.75
N THR A 125 -9.07 10.27 13.44
CA THR A 125 -10.48 10.67 13.62
C THR A 125 -10.58 12.01 14.36
N TRP A 126 -9.83 12.15 15.44
CA TRP A 126 -9.77 13.43 16.16
C TRP A 126 -9.26 14.56 15.25
N ALA A 127 -8.23 14.31 14.48
CA ALA A 127 -7.66 15.30 13.57
C ALA A 127 -8.65 15.71 12.47
N TYR A 128 -9.44 14.77 11.92
CA TYR A 128 -10.53 15.07 10.98
C TYR A 128 -11.56 16.00 11.59
N LEU A 129 -12.10 15.65 12.77
CA LEU A 129 -13.13 16.45 13.44
C LEU A 129 -12.62 17.85 13.76
N ASN A 130 -11.39 17.95 14.26
CA ASN A 130 -10.75 19.22 14.58
C ASN A 130 -10.54 20.09 13.32
N TYR A 131 -10.07 19.48 12.22
CA TYR A 131 -9.86 20.19 10.96
C TYR A 131 -11.20 20.71 10.39
N ILE A 132 -12.24 19.86 10.34
CA ILE A 132 -13.56 20.21 9.84
C ILE A 132 -14.14 21.38 10.65
N SER A 133 -14.06 21.31 11.98
CA SER A 133 -14.58 22.34 12.88
C SER A 133 -13.87 23.68 12.68
N ASN A 134 -12.53 23.67 12.62
CA ASN A 134 -11.74 24.91 12.58
C ASN A 134 -11.74 25.59 11.20
N HIS A 135 -11.91 24.82 10.12
CA HIS A 135 -11.82 25.33 8.75
C HIS A 135 -13.17 25.37 8.02
N LYS A 136 -14.28 25.02 8.68
CA LYS A 136 -15.62 24.87 8.05
C LYS A 136 -15.56 24.03 6.77
N PHE A 137 -14.74 22.97 6.80
CA PHE A 137 -14.43 22.15 5.64
C PHE A 137 -15.60 21.20 5.36
N LEU A 138 -16.27 21.39 4.22
CA LEU A 138 -17.41 20.57 3.80
C LEU A 138 -17.09 19.78 2.53
N GLY A 139 -17.56 18.53 2.47
CA GLY A 139 -17.40 17.68 1.30
C GLY A 139 -15.95 17.23 1.07
N GLY A 140 -15.24 16.87 2.15
CA GLY A 140 -13.88 16.37 2.08
C GLY A 140 -13.77 14.92 1.60
N ILE A 141 -12.61 14.59 1.00
CA ILE A 141 -12.22 13.23 0.60
C ILE A 141 -11.24 12.71 1.65
N SER A 142 -11.56 11.58 2.24
CA SER A 142 -10.68 10.88 3.19
C SER A 142 -9.49 10.24 2.43
N GLN A 143 -8.27 10.37 2.97
CA GLN A 143 -7.01 10.02 2.28
C GLN A 143 -6.24 8.81 2.84
N PRO A 144 -6.81 7.86 3.63
CA PRO A 144 -6.02 6.75 4.17
C PRO A 144 -5.59 5.74 3.09
N CYS A 145 -6.23 5.74 1.92
CA CYS A 145 -5.88 4.89 0.79
C CYS A 145 -4.91 5.62 -0.15
N PRO A 146 -3.64 5.19 -0.24
CA PRO A 146 -2.65 5.82 -1.12
C PRO A 146 -3.04 5.74 -2.61
N ALA A 147 -3.81 4.73 -3.03
CA ALA A 147 -4.29 4.65 -4.41
C ALA A 147 -5.25 5.79 -4.77
N VAL A 148 -6.13 6.20 -3.83
CA VAL A 148 -7.02 7.35 -4.01
C VAL A 148 -6.21 8.64 -4.11
N VAL A 149 -5.24 8.83 -3.24
CA VAL A 149 -4.36 10.03 -3.27
C VAL A 149 -3.60 10.10 -4.60
N ASN A 150 -2.91 9.01 -4.97
CA ASN A 150 -2.16 8.93 -6.23
C ASN A 150 -3.06 9.17 -7.46
N TYR A 151 -4.30 8.65 -7.43
CA TYR A 151 -5.24 8.85 -8.53
C TYR A 151 -5.63 10.33 -8.66
N ILE A 152 -5.96 10.97 -7.55
CA ILE A 152 -6.31 12.41 -7.55
C ILE A 152 -5.13 13.25 -8.00
N GLU A 153 -3.95 13.06 -7.43
CA GLU A 153 -2.75 13.82 -7.77
C GLU A 153 -2.39 13.75 -9.26
N ARG A 154 -2.61 12.61 -9.88
CA ARG A 154 -2.17 12.36 -11.28
C ARG A 154 -3.25 12.58 -12.32
N ASN A 155 -4.52 12.32 -11.99
CA ASN A 155 -5.60 12.29 -12.99
C ASN A 155 -6.66 13.36 -12.79
N ILE A 156 -6.87 13.87 -11.58
CA ILE A 156 -7.88 14.89 -11.25
C ILE A 156 -7.36 15.89 -10.20
N PRO A 157 -6.24 16.59 -10.49
CA PRO A 157 -5.56 17.45 -9.50
C PRO A 157 -6.45 18.59 -8.96
N GLU A 158 -7.52 18.93 -9.64
CA GLU A 158 -8.52 19.89 -9.16
C GLU A 158 -9.24 19.45 -7.89
N LEU A 159 -9.21 18.16 -7.55
CA LEU A 159 -9.74 17.63 -6.30
C LEU A 159 -8.74 17.65 -5.13
N LEU A 160 -7.48 18.01 -5.35
CA LEU A 160 -6.48 18.11 -4.27
C LEU A 160 -6.94 18.98 -3.09
N PRO A 161 -7.59 20.15 -3.29
CA PRO A 161 -8.09 20.96 -2.18
C PRO A 161 -9.20 20.27 -1.36
N LYS A 162 -9.78 19.17 -1.87
CA LYS A 162 -10.79 18.38 -1.17
C LYS A 162 -10.21 17.21 -0.37
N LEU A 163 -8.95 16.85 -0.59
CA LEU A 163 -8.29 15.85 0.26
C LEU A 163 -8.12 16.40 1.68
N MET A 164 -8.46 15.57 2.65
CA MET A 164 -8.26 15.91 4.06
C MET A 164 -6.75 15.96 4.36
N PRO A 165 -6.19 17.09 4.83
CA PRO A 165 -4.76 17.25 5.11
C PRO A 165 -4.38 16.65 6.48
N VAL A 166 -4.70 15.38 6.67
CA VAL A 166 -4.47 14.62 7.90
C VAL A 166 -3.74 13.33 7.55
N HIS A 167 -2.81 12.90 8.37
CA HIS A 167 -2.11 11.64 8.16
C HIS A 167 -3.02 10.42 8.34
N SER A 168 -2.71 9.34 7.63
CA SER A 168 -3.42 8.06 7.76
C SER A 168 -3.25 7.47 9.18
N PRO A 169 -4.15 6.56 9.62
CA PRO A 169 -4.00 5.85 10.88
C PRO A 169 -2.63 5.20 11.08
N LEU A 170 -2.11 4.57 10.04
CA LEU A 170 -0.79 3.93 10.08
C LEU A 170 0.31 4.97 10.31
N MET A 171 0.28 6.09 9.60
CA MET A 171 1.27 7.14 9.74
C MET A 171 1.18 7.83 11.11
N CYS A 172 -0.02 8.12 11.60
CA CYS A 172 -0.22 8.67 12.94
C CYS A 172 0.34 7.73 14.02
N GLY A 173 0.07 6.44 13.92
CA GLY A 173 0.63 5.42 14.80
C GLY A 173 2.15 5.35 14.74
N ALA A 174 2.72 5.35 13.53
CA ALA A 174 4.17 5.30 13.34
C ALA A 174 4.89 6.53 13.92
N MET A 175 4.35 7.72 13.69
CA MET A 175 4.89 8.96 14.25
C MET A 175 4.84 8.96 15.78
N TYR A 176 3.75 8.51 16.36
CA TYR A 176 3.62 8.39 17.81
C TYR A 176 4.65 7.42 18.39
N VAL A 177 4.74 6.21 17.84
CA VAL A 177 5.69 5.18 18.30
C VAL A 177 7.13 5.69 18.21
N LYS A 178 7.48 6.32 17.09
CA LYS A 178 8.83 6.88 16.89
C LYS A 178 9.16 8.00 17.89
N LYS A 179 8.17 8.80 18.29
CA LYS A 179 8.40 9.96 19.16
C LYS A 179 8.38 9.62 20.64
N TYR A 180 7.53 8.67 21.06
CA TYR A 180 7.23 8.46 22.48
C TYR A 180 7.56 7.07 23.00
N MET A 181 7.91 6.13 22.13
CA MET A 181 8.15 4.73 22.53
C MET A 181 9.52 4.22 22.07
#